data_f21f930fc401040f3ca73893bba53fbe
#
_entry.id   f21f930fc401040f3ca73893bba53fbe
#
_cell.length_a   1.000
_cell.length_b   1.000
_cell.length_c   1.000
_cell.angle_alpha   90.00
_cell.angle_beta   90.00
_cell.angle_gamma   90.00
#
_symmetry.space_group_name_H-M   'P 1'
#
loop_
_entity.id
_entity.type
_entity.pdbx_description
1 polymer ?
#
loop_
_entity_poly.entity_id
_entity_poly.type
_entity_poly.pdbx_seq_one_letter_code
_entity_poly.pdbx_strand_id
1 'polypeptide(L)'
;ASGIQGRAMAIFSRIREASTFVMVPPPIQELANSSGFELYLIDNGNLGHDGLVAAQQQLIALAAKHPSLRSVRSGTLDDKTDLRLDIDYEKAGVLGVSAETINNELSHIFGSTYLDDFIDRGRVKKVYAQGDAPFRMQPEDITNWYVRNEDGDMVSFSSFITAQWQAGSPKLTRFNGVSSMSVAGEAAPGYSTGQAMDAMEELIRQLPAGIGYSWIDSSYEERLAGSNTMALYGLALLFVFLCLASLYENWAIPVSVLLIMPFGAFGVLAACGLFDLPNDVYFQVALITIIGLTAKNAILIVEFAKEEYDQGKNLIAATVHALRQRVRPVLMTSLAFGLGVLPLAVSSGPGSETQNAVGIGVVGGVLATTILGLFFIPAYFVSILQLFRVKPRQLPGEASDSASVSESSSSHGKETAHV
;
A
#
# COMPACT_ATOMS: atom_id res chain seq x y z
N ALA A 1 13.02 12.51 1.68
CA ALA A 1 12.85 12.09 3.08
C ALA A 1 14.12 11.44 3.64
N SER A 2 14.73 10.47 2.96
CA SER A 2 15.92 9.72 3.42
C SER A 2 17.12 10.60 3.82
N GLY A 3 17.39 11.70 3.12
CA GLY A 3 18.47 12.62 3.44
C GLY A 3 18.24 13.42 4.73
N ILE A 4 17.00 13.72 5.09
CA ILE A 4 16.65 14.40 6.36
C ILE A 4 16.72 13.40 7.50
N GLN A 5 16.20 12.19 7.32
CA GLN A 5 16.26 11.11 8.28
C GLN A 5 17.71 10.77 8.65
N GLY A 6 18.60 10.60 7.66
CA GLY A 6 20.01 10.30 7.89
C GLY A 6 20.74 11.41 8.67
N ARG A 7 20.47 12.69 8.35
CA ARG A 7 21.04 13.82 9.10
C ARG A 7 20.51 13.89 10.54
N ALA A 8 19.21 13.68 10.74
CA ALA A 8 18.61 13.66 12.07
C ALA A 8 19.17 12.52 12.93
N MET A 9 19.27 11.30 12.36
CA MET A 9 19.88 10.14 13.04
C MET A 9 21.34 10.41 13.44
N ALA A 10 22.13 11.04 12.54
CA ALA A 10 23.52 11.40 12.86
C ALA A 10 23.65 12.42 14.00
N ILE A 11 22.67 13.30 14.16
CA ILE A 11 22.62 14.24 15.29
C ILE A 11 22.17 13.51 16.55
N PHE A 12 21.14 12.71 16.47
CA PHE A 12 20.54 12.01 17.61
C PHE A 12 21.44 10.90 18.16
N SER A 13 22.27 10.26 17.34
CA SER A 13 23.26 9.27 17.80
C SER A 13 24.29 9.81 18.79
N ARG A 14 24.39 11.15 18.95
CA ARG A 14 25.26 11.80 19.95
C ARG A 14 24.63 11.88 21.33
N ILE A 15 23.32 11.66 21.43
CA ILE A 15 22.60 11.65 22.72
C ILE A 15 22.87 10.27 23.36
N ARG A 16 23.52 10.28 24.53
CA ARG A 16 23.88 9.05 25.25
C ARG A 16 22.84 8.65 26.31
N GLU A 17 22.02 9.60 26.69
CA GLU A 17 21.04 9.46 27.79
C GLU A 17 19.73 8.77 27.28
N ALA A 18 19.54 8.67 25.97
CA ALA A 18 18.35 8.07 25.39
C ALA A 18 18.65 7.39 24.05
N SER A 19 17.93 6.30 23.76
CA SER A 19 17.86 5.71 22.41
C SER A 19 16.85 6.50 21.59
N THR A 20 17.35 7.24 20.60
CA THR A 20 16.52 8.08 19.72
C THR A 20 16.53 7.53 18.30
N PHE A 21 15.36 7.51 17.65
CA PHE A 21 15.21 7.09 16.27
C PHE A 21 14.22 7.98 15.54
N VAL A 22 14.42 8.13 14.23
CA VAL A 22 13.53 8.91 13.36
C VAL A 22 12.70 7.95 12.54
N MET A 23 11.40 8.01 12.70
CA MET A 23 10.44 7.27 11.87
C MET A 23 9.93 8.15 10.76
N VAL A 24 9.90 7.60 9.56
CA VAL A 24 9.18 8.20 8.43
C VAL A 24 7.72 7.77 8.54
N PRO A 25 6.77 8.71 8.49
CA PRO A 25 5.36 8.33 8.52
C PRO A 25 5.03 7.46 7.30
N PRO A 26 4.13 6.48 7.46
CA PRO A 26 3.71 5.62 6.36
C PRO A 26 2.99 6.44 5.28
N PRO A 27 2.98 5.96 4.04
CA PRO A 27 2.30 6.61 2.92
C PRO A 27 0.80 6.82 3.18
N ILE A 28 0.16 5.86 3.84
CA ILE A 28 -1.25 5.92 4.25
C ILE A 28 -1.29 5.71 5.76
N GLN A 29 -1.53 6.79 6.51
CA GLN A 29 -1.49 6.77 7.97
C GLN A 29 -2.57 5.90 8.60
N GLU A 30 -3.71 5.73 7.92
CA GLU A 30 -4.83 4.89 8.37
C GLU A 30 -4.55 3.39 8.24
N LEU A 31 -3.61 2.98 7.36
CA LEU A 31 -3.34 1.58 7.06
C LEU A 31 -2.05 1.04 7.67
N ALA A 32 -1.20 1.89 8.26
CA ALA A 32 0.06 1.42 8.84
C ALA A 32 0.59 2.38 9.90
N ASN A 33 1.34 1.84 10.87
CA ASN A 33 2.03 2.61 11.88
C ASN A 33 3.45 3.01 11.46
N SER A 34 4.03 2.31 10.49
CA SER A 34 5.37 2.59 9.95
C SER A 34 5.46 2.27 8.46
N SER A 35 6.45 2.84 7.78
CA SER A 35 6.80 2.44 6.41
C SER A 35 7.42 1.04 6.40
N GLY A 36 7.25 0.31 5.28
CA GLY A 36 7.77 -1.05 5.11
C GLY A 36 6.72 -2.13 5.41
N PHE A 37 7.16 -3.25 5.96
CA PHE A 37 6.29 -4.37 6.29
C PHE A 37 6.14 -4.56 7.81
N GLU A 38 4.99 -5.10 8.21
CA GLU A 38 4.72 -5.45 9.61
C GLU A 38 3.97 -6.78 9.71
N LEU A 39 4.37 -7.61 10.68
CA LEU A 39 3.75 -8.90 10.97
C LEU A 39 3.68 -9.15 12.47
N TYR A 40 2.77 -10.00 12.88
CA TYR A 40 2.78 -10.63 14.19
C TYR A 40 3.41 -12.01 14.12
N LEU A 41 4.36 -12.30 15.04
CA LEU A 41 4.69 -13.65 15.43
C LEU A 41 3.64 -14.14 16.43
N ILE A 42 3.13 -15.35 16.24
CA ILE A 42 2.01 -15.91 16.99
C ILE A 42 2.47 -17.20 17.69
N ASP A 43 2.21 -17.31 18.97
CA ASP A 43 2.53 -18.50 19.76
C ASP A 43 1.40 -19.54 19.68
N ASN A 44 1.41 -20.34 18.63
CA ASN A 44 0.47 -21.46 18.47
C ASN A 44 0.90 -22.69 19.27
N GLY A 45 2.16 -22.74 19.74
CA GLY A 45 2.75 -23.85 20.47
C GLY A 45 2.64 -23.73 21.99
N ASN A 46 2.08 -22.62 22.49
CA ASN A 46 2.02 -22.30 23.92
C ASN A 46 3.41 -22.30 24.59
N LEU A 47 4.39 -21.71 23.90
CA LEU A 47 5.79 -21.58 24.39
C LEU A 47 5.90 -20.53 25.51
N GLY A 48 4.89 -19.70 25.66
CA GLY A 48 4.84 -18.60 26.62
C GLY A 48 5.61 -17.36 26.16
N HIS A 49 5.64 -16.36 27.04
CA HIS A 49 6.25 -15.05 26.74
C HIS A 49 7.73 -15.18 26.40
N ASP A 50 8.49 -15.88 27.21
CA ASP A 50 9.95 -16.03 27.02
C ASP A 50 10.29 -16.77 25.74
N GLY A 51 9.51 -17.79 25.36
CA GLY A 51 9.68 -18.51 24.11
C GLY A 51 9.39 -17.63 22.91
N LEU A 52 8.38 -16.76 22.99
CA LEU A 52 8.02 -15.84 21.93
C LEU A 52 9.07 -14.72 21.77
N VAL A 53 9.60 -14.19 22.89
CA VAL A 53 10.72 -13.22 22.90
C VAL A 53 11.98 -13.83 22.27
N ALA A 54 12.35 -15.07 22.64
CA ALA A 54 13.50 -15.76 22.08
C ALA A 54 13.32 -15.98 20.55
N ALA A 55 12.14 -16.38 20.11
CA ALA A 55 11.85 -16.55 18.68
C ALA A 55 11.91 -15.22 17.90
N GLN A 56 11.40 -14.14 18.47
CA GLN A 56 11.48 -12.80 17.89
C GLN A 56 12.94 -12.34 17.74
N GLN A 57 13.76 -12.50 18.78
CA GLN A 57 15.18 -12.14 18.74
C GLN A 57 15.95 -12.98 17.72
N GLN A 58 15.66 -14.27 17.64
CA GLN A 58 16.25 -15.17 16.63
C GLN A 58 15.87 -14.70 15.22
N LEU A 59 14.60 -14.36 14.97
CA LEU A 59 14.15 -13.86 13.67
C LEU A 59 14.86 -12.57 13.27
N ILE A 60 14.97 -11.61 14.19
CA ILE A 60 15.67 -10.34 13.95
C ILE A 60 17.15 -10.57 13.65
N ALA A 61 17.80 -11.50 14.37
CA ALA A 61 19.20 -11.85 14.13
C ALA A 61 19.43 -12.53 12.77
N LEU A 62 18.49 -13.37 12.31
CA LEU A 62 18.51 -13.96 10.97
C LEU A 62 18.26 -12.92 9.90
N ALA A 63 17.26 -12.06 10.11
CA ALA A 63 16.88 -11.00 9.18
C ALA A 63 18.02 -9.98 8.97
N ALA A 64 18.80 -9.67 10.00
CA ALA A 64 19.95 -8.76 9.90
C ALA A 64 21.05 -9.25 8.92
N LYS A 65 21.07 -10.54 8.62
CA LYS A 65 22.03 -11.16 7.69
C LYS A 65 21.47 -11.32 6.27
N HIS A 66 20.19 -11.07 6.08
CA HIS A 66 19.53 -11.31 4.79
C HIS A 66 19.65 -10.08 3.87
N PRO A 67 20.09 -10.22 2.62
CA PRO A 67 20.40 -9.09 1.73
C PRO A 67 19.16 -8.28 1.31
N SER A 68 17.98 -8.87 1.30
CA SER A 68 16.72 -8.19 0.91
C SER A 68 16.04 -7.46 2.08
N LEU A 69 16.55 -7.60 3.31
CA LEU A 69 15.93 -7.05 4.51
C LEU A 69 16.77 -5.93 5.12
N ARG A 70 16.10 -4.91 5.62
CA ARG A 70 16.73 -3.77 6.28
C ARG A 70 15.90 -3.32 7.47
N SER A 71 16.56 -2.84 8.52
CA SER A 71 15.93 -2.24 9.70
C SER A 71 14.86 -3.11 10.36
N VAL A 72 15.03 -4.45 10.31
CA VAL A 72 14.10 -5.36 10.99
C VAL A 72 14.27 -5.21 12.50
N ARG A 73 13.17 -4.92 13.18
CA ARG A 73 13.15 -4.60 14.62
C ARG A 73 11.89 -5.13 15.28
N SER A 74 11.95 -5.23 16.61
CA SER A 74 10.76 -5.44 17.42
C SER A 74 9.80 -4.25 17.26
N GLY A 75 8.53 -4.50 17.03
CA GLY A 75 7.44 -3.53 17.15
C GLY A 75 6.81 -3.55 18.54
N THR A 76 7.18 -4.52 19.37
CA THR A 76 6.75 -4.64 20.75
C THR A 76 7.77 -3.95 21.67
N LEU A 77 7.31 -3.39 22.77
CA LEU A 77 8.20 -2.82 23.78
C LEU A 77 9.00 -3.94 24.45
N ASP A 78 10.29 -3.70 24.64
CA ASP A 78 11.16 -4.64 25.35
C ASP A 78 10.74 -4.78 26.82
N ASP A 79 11.03 -5.96 27.38
CA ASP A 79 10.83 -6.23 28.78
C ASP A 79 11.65 -5.26 29.63
N LYS A 80 11.03 -4.72 30.67
CA LYS A 80 11.64 -3.79 31.59
C LYS A 80 11.76 -4.44 32.95
N THR A 81 12.72 -3.94 33.71
CA THR A 81 12.79 -4.29 35.10
C THR A 81 11.76 -3.47 35.88
N ASP A 82 10.76 -4.15 36.41
CA ASP A 82 9.68 -3.58 37.22
C ASP A 82 9.83 -3.99 38.67
N LEU A 83 9.40 -3.12 39.56
CA LEU A 83 9.32 -3.42 40.98
C LEU A 83 7.96 -4.08 41.25
N ARG A 84 7.96 -5.38 41.52
CA ARG A 84 6.76 -6.11 41.92
C ARG A 84 6.56 -6.02 43.41
N LEU A 85 5.38 -5.63 43.83
CA LEU A 85 4.92 -5.62 45.22
C LEU A 85 4.05 -6.82 45.46
N ASP A 86 4.54 -7.79 46.22
CA ASP A 86 3.74 -8.91 46.70
C ASP A 86 3.06 -8.50 48.03
N ILE A 87 1.73 -8.43 47.99
CA ILE A 87 0.89 -7.95 49.09
C ILE A 87 0.24 -9.17 49.75
N ASP A 88 0.53 -9.35 51.05
CA ASP A 88 -0.14 -10.34 51.89
C ASP A 88 -1.48 -9.75 52.41
N TYR A 89 -2.53 -10.01 51.62
CA TYR A 89 -3.88 -9.51 51.89
C TYR A 89 -4.49 -10.11 53.18
N GLU A 90 -4.10 -11.34 53.56
CA GLU A 90 -4.59 -11.97 54.79
C GLU A 90 -4.03 -11.22 56.00
N LYS A 91 -2.73 -10.95 55.99
CA LYS A 91 -2.05 -10.16 57.04
C LYS A 91 -2.54 -8.72 57.11
N ALA A 92 -2.74 -8.07 55.92
CA ALA A 92 -3.33 -6.75 55.86
C ALA A 92 -4.73 -6.69 56.49
N GLY A 93 -5.56 -7.69 56.20
CA GLY A 93 -6.90 -7.83 56.79
C GLY A 93 -6.90 -8.01 58.29
N VAL A 94 -5.96 -8.81 58.83
CA VAL A 94 -5.79 -8.91 60.31
C VAL A 94 -5.38 -7.59 60.95
N LEU A 95 -4.64 -6.75 60.19
CA LEU A 95 -4.23 -5.39 60.67
C LEU A 95 -5.33 -4.33 60.44
N GLY A 96 -6.49 -4.71 59.93
CA GLY A 96 -7.61 -3.80 59.67
C GLY A 96 -7.43 -2.92 58.44
N VAL A 97 -6.61 -3.35 57.44
CA VAL A 97 -6.34 -2.60 56.25
C VAL A 97 -7.02 -3.27 55.04
N SER A 98 -7.90 -2.56 54.35
CA SER A 98 -8.59 -3.07 53.17
C SER A 98 -7.71 -3.04 51.94
N ALA A 99 -7.96 -3.97 50.98
CA ALA A 99 -7.26 -3.99 49.72
C ALA A 99 -7.49 -2.70 48.87
N GLU A 100 -8.67 -2.11 48.98
CA GLU A 100 -8.99 -0.84 48.34
C GLU A 100 -8.11 0.30 48.87
N THR A 101 -7.99 0.41 50.20
CA THR A 101 -7.14 1.43 50.83
C THR A 101 -5.68 1.25 50.41
N ILE A 102 -5.16 0.02 50.41
CA ILE A 102 -3.78 -0.27 49.97
C ILE A 102 -3.56 0.21 48.53
N ASN A 103 -4.42 -0.16 47.62
CA ASN A 103 -4.29 0.17 46.20
C ASN A 103 -4.39 1.69 45.96
N ASN A 104 -5.29 2.37 46.66
CA ASN A 104 -5.43 3.82 46.57
C ASN A 104 -4.17 4.52 47.05
N GLU A 105 -3.64 4.16 48.24
CA GLU A 105 -2.43 4.78 48.77
C GLU A 105 -1.19 4.50 47.90
N LEU A 106 -1.01 3.27 47.39
CA LEU A 106 0.06 2.96 46.47
C LEU A 106 -0.06 3.77 45.18
N SER A 107 -1.28 3.96 44.67
CA SER A 107 -1.54 4.81 43.48
C SER A 107 -1.22 6.29 43.78
N HIS A 108 -1.54 6.81 44.97
CA HIS A 108 -1.22 8.16 45.37
C HIS A 108 0.30 8.37 45.47
N ILE A 109 1.01 7.41 46.04
CA ILE A 109 2.46 7.53 46.31
C ILE A 109 3.25 7.39 45.00
N PHE A 110 3.02 6.29 44.22
CA PHE A 110 3.82 5.92 43.09
C PHE A 110 3.22 6.36 41.74
N GLY A 111 1.88 6.38 41.62
CA GLY A 111 1.17 6.62 40.36
C GLY A 111 0.75 8.08 40.16
N SER A 112 0.56 8.85 41.17
CA SER A 112 -0.09 10.17 41.23
C SER A 112 -1.62 10.13 41.23
N THR A 113 -2.22 11.05 41.92
CA THR A 113 -3.67 11.25 41.96
C THR A 113 -4.02 12.62 41.43
N TYR A 114 -4.96 12.64 40.50
CA TYR A 114 -5.56 13.88 40.03
C TYR A 114 -6.46 14.46 41.16
N LEU A 115 -6.24 15.74 41.48
CA LEU A 115 -6.99 16.45 42.52
C LEU A 115 -8.04 17.37 41.92
N ASP A 116 -7.60 18.30 41.06
CA ASP A 116 -8.47 19.33 40.48
C ASP A 116 -7.83 19.99 39.26
N ASP A 117 -8.60 20.86 38.61
CA ASP A 117 -8.14 21.70 37.51
C ASP A 117 -8.08 23.17 37.92
N PHE A 118 -7.14 23.92 37.36
CA PHE A 118 -7.14 25.37 37.45
C PHE A 118 -6.83 26.04 36.11
N ILE A 119 -7.25 27.29 35.98
CA ILE A 119 -7.03 28.06 34.75
C ILE A 119 -5.80 28.97 34.97
N ASP A 120 -4.76 28.74 34.17
CA ASP A 120 -3.61 29.61 34.07
C ASP A 120 -3.43 30.13 32.66
N ARG A 121 -3.44 31.45 32.48
CA ARG A 121 -3.27 32.13 31.18
C ARG A 121 -4.19 31.60 30.07
N GLY A 122 -5.45 31.31 30.43
CA GLY A 122 -6.47 30.82 29.48
C GLY A 122 -6.34 29.35 29.11
N ARG A 123 -5.48 28.58 29.80
CA ARG A 123 -5.34 27.12 29.62
C ARG A 123 -5.72 26.42 30.93
N VAL A 124 -6.49 25.35 30.80
CA VAL A 124 -6.80 24.44 31.89
C VAL A 124 -5.55 23.62 32.18
N LYS A 125 -5.09 23.67 33.45
CA LYS A 125 -3.97 22.88 33.97
C LYS A 125 -4.47 21.97 35.08
N LYS A 126 -3.99 20.74 35.09
CA LYS A 126 -4.35 19.72 36.07
C LYS A 126 -3.40 19.74 37.26
N VAL A 127 -3.96 19.57 38.44
CA VAL A 127 -3.23 19.43 39.69
C VAL A 127 -3.14 17.96 40.05
N TYR A 128 -1.93 17.46 40.24
CA TYR A 128 -1.67 16.09 40.68
C TYR A 128 -0.92 16.12 42.03
N ALA A 129 -1.29 15.21 42.92
CA ALA A 129 -0.51 14.89 44.14
C ALA A 129 0.22 13.55 43.91
N GLN A 130 1.47 13.50 44.35
CA GLN A 130 2.31 12.31 44.29
C GLN A 130 3.33 12.33 45.43
N GLY A 131 3.78 11.15 45.88
CA GLY A 131 4.91 11.07 46.78
C GLY A 131 6.15 11.75 46.21
N ASP A 132 6.89 12.50 47.02
CA ASP A 132 8.10 13.19 46.57
C ASP A 132 9.18 12.16 46.15
N ALA A 133 9.98 12.50 45.15
CA ALA A 133 10.97 11.63 44.55
C ALA A 133 11.93 10.93 45.53
N PRO A 134 12.50 11.63 46.54
CA PRO A 134 13.39 11.00 47.51
C PRO A 134 12.78 9.87 48.33
N PHE A 135 11.44 9.76 48.34
CA PHE A 135 10.71 8.78 49.16
C PHE A 135 10.04 7.67 48.32
N ARG A 136 10.34 7.57 47.01
CA ARG A 136 9.75 6.57 46.11
C ARG A 136 10.69 6.04 45.04
N MET A 137 12.01 6.34 45.12
CA MET A 137 12.95 5.96 44.07
C MET A 137 13.59 4.59 44.31
N GLN A 138 13.58 4.08 45.52
CA GLN A 138 14.19 2.79 45.88
C GLN A 138 13.13 1.84 46.45
N PRO A 139 13.33 0.50 46.33
CA PRO A 139 12.40 -0.48 46.92
C PRO A 139 12.23 -0.34 48.41
N GLU A 140 13.30 0.09 49.10
CA GLU A 140 13.36 0.30 50.55
C GLU A 140 12.47 1.47 50.99
N ASP A 141 12.18 2.41 50.11
CA ASP A 141 11.34 3.58 50.44
C ASP A 141 9.91 3.18 50.81
N ILE A 142 9.43 1.97 50.39
CA ILE A 142 8.13 1.45 50.80
C ILE A 142 8.01 1.35 52.32
N THR A 143 9.10 1.11 53.02
CA THR A 143 9.11 1.00 54.48
C THR A 143 8.80 2.33 55.19
N ASN A 144 8.94 3.45 54.48
CA ASN A 144 8.72 4.79 55.02
C ASN A 144 7.25 5.23 54.92
N TRP A 145 6.42 4.45 54.22
CA TRP A 145 5.02 4.76 53.98
C TRP A 145 4.09 3.98 54.91
N TYR A 146 2.98 4.60 55.23
CA TYR A 146 1.98 4.07 56.15
C TYR A 146 0.58 4.18 55.52
N VAL A 147 -0.27 3.26 55.88
CA VAL A 147 -1.69 3.24 55.52
C VAL A 147 -2.53 3.28 56.78
N ARG A 148 -3.65 4.00 56.75
CA ARG A 148 -4.57 4.07 57.87
C ARG A 148 -5.49 2.86 57.89
N ASN A 149 -5.60 2.16 59.01
CA ASN A 149 -6.53 1.06 59.22
C ASN A 149 -7.95 1.55 59.59
N GLU A 150 -8.89 0.63 59.75
CA GLU A 150 -10.29 0.92 60.13
C GLU A 150 -10.38 1.57 61.52
N ASP A 151 -9.47 1.28 62.43
CA ASP A 151 -9.42 1.83 63.79
C ASP A 151 -8.80 3.23 63.84
N GLY A 152 -8.24 3.70 62.71
CA GLY A 152 -7.59 5.02 62.61
C GLY A 152 -6.09 4.99 62.86
N ASP A 153 -5.50 3.85 63.16
CA ASP A 153 -4.06 3.68 63.43
C ASP A 153 -3.26 3.61 62.12
N MET A 154 -2.01 4.00 62.17
CA MET A 154 -1.09 3.99 61.02
C MET A 154 -0.29 2.68 60.98
N VAL A 155 -0.50 1.89 59.95
CA VAL A 155 0.17 0.59 59.70
C VAL A 155 1.20 0.77 58.60
N SER A 156 2.47 0.37 58.87
CA SER A 156 3.52 0.42 57.83
C SER A 156 3.31 -0.60 56.73
N PHE A 157 3.53 -0.21 55.47
CA PHE A 157 3.49 -1.11 54.34
C PHE A 157 4.47 -2.29 54.47
N SER A 158 5.62 -2.10 55.11
CA SER A 158 6.58 -3.17 55.34
C SER A 158 6.03 -4.34 56.16
N SER A 159 4.89 -4.14 56.86
CA SER A 159 4.26 -5.20 57.65
C SER A 159 3.62 -6.27 56.83
N PHE A 160 3.17 -5.98 55.57
CA PHE A 160 2.42 -6.89 54.74
C PHE A 160 2.78 -6.80 53.22
N ILE A 161 3.79 -5.98 52.84
CA ILE A 161 4.28 -5.86 51.45
C ILE A 161 5.74 -6.31 51.38
N THR A 162 6.05 -7.11 50.39
CA THR A 162 7.43 -7.46 50.01
C THR A 162 7.68 -6.97 48.59
N ALA A 163 8.78 -6.25 48.40
CA ALA A 163 9.18 -5.72 47.10
C ALA A 163 10.25 -6.59 46.44
N GLN A 164 10.09 -6.92 45.18
CA GLN A 164 11.04 -7.71 44.38
C GLN A 164 11.21 -7.14 43.02
N TRP A 165 12.45 -7.11 42.51
CA TRP A 165 12.70 -6.78 41.13
C TRP A 165 12.31 -7.97 40.21
N GLN A 166 11.52 -7.69 39.20
CA GLN A 166 11.10 -8.66 38.20
C GLN A 166 11.24 -8.07 36.84
N ALA A 167 11.69 -8.86 35.84
CA ALA A 167 11.55 -8.49 34.44
C ALA A 167 10.10 -8.74 34.00
N GLY A 168 9.51 -7.77 33.34
CA GLY A 168 8.15 -7.87 32.86
C GLY A 168 7.91 -7.04 31.60
N SER A 169 7.00 -7.49 30.79
CA SER A 169 6.61 -6.76 29.59
C SER A 169 5.60 -5.66 29.94
N PRO A 170 5.85 -4.41 29.53
CA PRO A 170 4.93 -3.31 29.78
C PRO A 170 3.62 -3.44 29.01
N LYS A 171 3.61 -4.29 27.94
CA LYS A 171 2.44 -4.52 27.12
C LYS A 171 2.44 -5.94 26.57
N LEU A 172 1.47 -6.74 26.94
CA LEU A 172 1.20 -8.03 26.32
C LEU A 172 0.18 -7.86 25.19
N THR A 173 0.54 -8.33 24.01
CA THR A 173 -0.33 -8.24 22.82
C THR A 173 -0.86 -9.63 22.47
N ARG A 174 -2.13 -9.68 22.06
CA ARG A 174 -2.77 -10.89 21.52
C ARG A 174 -3.35 -10.58 20.15
N PHE A 175 -3.14 -11.51 19.24
CA PHE A 175 -3.76 -11.48 17.91
C PHE A 175 -4.71 -12.67 17.78
N ASN A 176 -5.97 -12.42 17.48
CA ASN A 176 -7.04 -13.43 17.45
C ASN A 176 -7.10 -14.31 18.73
N GLY A 177 -6.86 -13.69 19.90
CA GLY A 177 -6.88 -14.39 21.20
C GLY A 177 -5.58 -15.12 21.56
N VAL A 178 -4.60 -15.24 20.67
CA VAL A 178 -3.32 -15.92 20.88
C VAL A 178 -2.22 -14.90 21.19
N SER A 179 -1.28 -15.24 22.08
CA SER A 179 -0.14 -14.38 22.42
C SER A 179 0.69 -14.08 21.17
N SER A 180 1.04 -12.81 20.99
CA SER A 180 1.73 -12.37 19.77
C SER A 180 2.72 -11.24 20.05
N MET A 181 3.73 -11.09 19.18
CA MET A 181 4.68 -9.99 19.16
C MET A 181 4.82 -9.43 17.76
N SER A 182 4.82 -8.10 17.63
CA SER A 182 5.00 -7.48 16.31
C SER A 182 6.48 -7.40 15.92
N VAL A 183 6.72 -7.57 14.63
CA VAL A 183 8.02 -7.36 13.99
C VAL A 183 7.79 -6.49 12.77
N ALA A 184 8.52 -5.39 12.70
CA ALA A 184 8.47 -4.45 11.59
C ALA A 184 9.83 -4.36 10.90
N GLY A 185 9.83 -4.08 9.61
CA GLY A 185 11.06 -3.94 8.83
C GLY A 185 10.82 -3.28 7.48
N GLU A 186 11.90 -3.08 6.74
CA GLU A 186 11.87 -2.46 5.41
C GLU A 186 12.59 -3.36 4.40
N ALA A 187 12.21 -3.25 3.12
CA ALA A 187 12.98 -3.83 2.04
C ALA A 187 14.34 -3.13 1.91
N ALA A 188 15.39 -3.89 1.63
CA ALA A 188 16.68 -3.31 1.30
C ALA A 188 16.62 -2.60 -0.07
N PRO A 189 17.49 -1.59 -0.32
CA PRO A 189 17.54 -0.92 -1.62
C PRO A 189 17.69 -1.91 -2.79
N GLY A 190 16.85 -1.76 -3.81
CA GLY A 190 16.81 -2.64 -4.98
C GLY A 190 15.90 -3.87 -4.81
N TYR A 191 15.26 -4.06 -3.67
CA TYR A 191 14.27 -5.12 -3.44
C TYR A 191 12.88 -4.53 -3.23
N SER A 192 11.85 -5.25 -3.65
CA SER A 192 10.46 -4.87 -3.40
C SER A 192 9.99 -5.32 -2.01
N THR A 193 8.93 -4.68 -1.49
CA THR A 193 8.29 -5.08 -0.23
C THR A 193 7.84 -6.54 -0.27
N GLY A 194 7.26 -6.99 -1.39
CA GLY A 194 6.86 -8.37 -1.59
C GLY A 194 8.02 -9.37 -1.46
N GLN A 195 9.21 -9.05 -2.03
CA GLN A 195 10.42 -9.87 -1.88
C GLN A 195 10.94 -9.90 -0.45
N ALA A 196 10.85 -8.77 0.26
CA ALA A 196 11.21 -8.73 1.67
C ALA A 196 10.25 -9.57 2.53
N MET A 197 8.96 -9.53 2.23
CA MET A 197 7.95 -10.36 2.89
C MET A 197 8.18 -11.86 2.62
N ASP A 198 8.51 -12.26 1.38
CA ASP A 198 8.86 -13.65 1.05
C ASP A 198 10.08 -14.13 1.83
N ALA A 199 11.11 -13.28 1.93
CA ALA A 199 12.30 -13.58 2.73
C ALA A 199 11.97 -13.74 4.22
N MET A 200 11.11 -12.90 4.77
CA MET A 200 10.66 -13.04 6.17
C MET A 200 9.92 -14.36 6.39
N GLU A 201 9.05 -14.78 5.47
CA GLU A 201 8.38 -16.09 5.56
C GLU A 201 9.37 -17.27 5.53
N GLU A 202 10.41 -17.18 4.72
CA GLU A 202 11.47 -18.20 4.68
C GLU A 202 12.23 -18.28 6.01
N LEU A 203 12.54 -17.13 6.61
CA LEU A 203 13.22 -17.07 7.91
C LEU A 203 12.32 -17.57 9.05
N ILE A 204 11.03 -17.27 9.02
CA ILE A 204 10.07 -17.75 10.03
C ILE A 204 9.97 -19.28 10.02
N ARG A 205 10.09 -19.92 8.87
CA ARG A 205 10.11 -21.40 8.78
C ARG A 205 11.30 -22.04 9.49
N GLN A 206 12.35 -21.27 9.81
CA GLN A 206 13.54 -21.73 10.55
C GLN A 206 13.38 -21.54 12.07
N LEU A 207 12.29 -20.94 12.53
CA LEU A 207 12.00 -20.77 13.95
C LEU A 207 11.51 -22.07 14.59
N PRO A 208 11.52 -22.17 15.92
CA PRO A 208 11.01 -23.34 16.63
C PRO A 208 9.57 -23.70 16.24
N ALA A 209 9.26 -24.97 16.24
CA ALA A 209 7.92 -25.47 15.97
C ALA A 209 6.92 -24.87 16.96
N GLY A 210 5.76 -24.43 16.45
CA GLY A 210 4.72 -23.80 17.25
C GLY A 210 4.67 -22.27 17.08
N ILE A 211 5.68 -21.65 16.48
CA ILE A 211 5.62 -20.22 16.11
C ILE A 211 4.95 -20.08 14.74
N GLY A 212 3.84 -19.33 14.72
CA GLY A 212 3.14 -18.91 13.52
C GLY A 212 3.40 -17.43 13.21
N TYR A 213 2.83 -16.95 12.11
CA TYR A 213 2.85 -15.53 11.78
C TYR A 213 1.53 -15.10 11.13
N SER A 214 1.28 -13.80 11.16
CA SER A 214 0.22 -13.15 10.39
C SER A 214 0.70 -11.79 9.92
N TRP A 215 0.52 -11.50 8.64
CA TRP A 215 0.71 -10.15 8.13
C TRP A 215 -0.41 -9.26 8.65
N ILE A 216 -0.07 -8.00 8.93
CA ILE A 216 -1.01 -7.00 9.45
C ILE A 216 -0.91 -5.70 8.64
N ASP A 217 -1.88 -4.83 8.84
CA ASP A 217 -1.93 -3.50 8.26
C ASP A 217 -1.74 -3.52 6.73
N SER A 218 -0.94 -2.61 6.19
CA SER A 218 -0.67 -2.51 4.75
C SER A 218 -0.04 -3.77 4.15
N SER A 219 0.73 -4.53 4.95
CA SER A 219 1.35 -5.78 4.51
C SER A 219 0.34 -6.88 4.22
N TYR A 220 -0.72 -6.95 5.02
CA TYR A 220 -1.84 -7.86 4.77
C TYR A 220 -2.55 -7.52 3.46
N GLU A 221 -2.85 -6.24 3.25
CA GLU A 221 -3.49 -5.78 2.02
C GLU A 221 -2.61 -6.02 0.78
N GLU A 222 -1.29 -5.81 0.89
CA GLU A 222 -0.34 -6.09 -0.18
C GLU A 222 -0.32 -7.58 -0.54
N ARG A 223 -0.33 -8.48 0.46
CA ARG A 223 -0.41 -9.92 0.22
C ARG A 223 -1.73 -10.34 -0.42
N LEU A 224 -2.83 -9.78 0.06
CA LEU A 224 -4.16 -10.06 -0.48
C LEU A 224 -4.28 -9.57 -1.93
N ALA A 225 -3.81 -8.37 -2.21
CA ALA A 225 -3.79 -7.79 -3.56
C ALA A 225 -2.88 -8.61 -4.49
N GLY A 226 -1.66 -8.91 -4.06
CA GLY A 226 -0.66 -9.62 -4.87
C GLY A 226 -1.12 -10.98 -5.38
N SER A 227 -1.87 -11.73 -4.59
CA SER A 227 -2.39 -13.06 -4.97
C SER A 227 -3.41 -13.02 -6.11
N ASN A 228 -4.17 -11.93 -6.26
CA ASN A 228 -5.28 -11.81 -7.20
C ASN A 228 -5.00 -10.87 -8.38
N THR A 229 -3.89 -10.15 -8.38
CA THR A 229 -3.60 -9.09 -9.37
C THR A 229 -3.56 -9.61 -10.80
N MET A 230 -2.93 -10.78 -11.04
CA MET A 230 -2.87 -11.38 -12.38
C MET A 230 -4.26 -11.77 -12.90
N ALA A 231 -5.11 -12.30 -12.03
CA ALA A 231 -6.49 -12.64 -12.40
C ALA A 231 -7.32 -11.37 -12.69
N LEU A 232 -7.12 -10.30 -11.91
CA LEU A 232 -7.76 -9.00 -12.13
C LEU A 232 -7.36 -8.38 -13.47
N TYR A 233 -6.06 -8.40 -13.82
CA TYR A 233 -5.61 -7.94 -15.13
C TYR A 233 -6.21 -8.75 -16.27
N GLY A 234 -6.21 -10.07 -16.14
CA GLY A 234 -6.82 -10.96 -17.14
C GLY A 234 -8.33 -10.69 -17.30
N LEU A 235 -9.05 -10.52 -16.19
CA LEU A 235 -10.48 -10.21 -16.20
C LEU A 235 -10.75 -8.82 -16.80
N ALA A 236 -9.96 -7.81 -16.47
CA ALA A 236 -10.09 -6.47 -17.03
C ALA A 236 -9.86 -6.46 -18.54
N LEU A 237 -8.81 -7.14 -19.00
CA LEU A 237 -8.53 -7.28 -20.44
C LEU A 237 -9.64 -8.03 -21.16
N LEU A 238 -10.14 -9.12 -20.59
CA LEU A 238 -11.26 -9.90 -21.13
C LEU A 238 -12.54 -9.04 -21.23
N PHE A 239 -12.84 -8.28 -20.20
CA PHE A 239 -14.01 -7.41 -20.18
C PHE A 239 -13.92 -6.32 -21.27
N VAL A 240 -12.77 -5.65 -21.37
CA VAL A 240 -12.51 -4.67 -22.43
C VAL A 240 -12.63 -5.31 -23.80
N PHE A 241 -12.07 -6.51 -23.99
CA PHE A 241 -12.16 -7.26 -25.23
C PHE A 241 -13.61 -7.55 -25.62
N LEU A 242 -14.41 -8.09 -24.68
CA LEU A 242 -15.82 -8.43 -24.92
C LEU A 242 -16.68 -7.20 -25.22
N CYS A 243 -16.47 -6.10 -24.48
CA CYS A 243 -17.16 -4.84 -24.75
C CYS A 243 -16.86 -4.32 -26.16
N LEU A 244 -15.60 -4.34 -26.57
CA LEU A 244 -15.19 -3.90 -27.91
C LEU A 244 -15.70 -4.86 -29.00
N ALA A 245 -15.67 -6.19 -28.77
CA ALA A 245 -16.19 -7.17 -29.70
C ALA A 245 -17.70 -7.00 -29.91
N SER A 246 -18.44 -6.70 -28.86
CA SER A 246 -19.87 -6.40 -28.91
C SER A 246 -20.16 -5.08 -29.64
N LEU A 247 -19.35 -4.03 -29.38
CA LEU A 247 -19.53 -2.72 -30.00
C LEU A 247 -19.28 -2.73 -31.50
N TYR A 248 -18.22 -3.43 -31.93
CA TYR A 248 -17.80 -3.43 -33.33
C TYR A 248 -18.35 -4.63 -34.13
N GLU A 249 -19.09 -5.54 -33.52
CA GLU A 249 -19.58 -6.77 -34.14
C GLU A 249 -18.48 -7.53 -34.90
N ASN A 250 -17.24 -7.43 -34.42
CA ASN A 250 -16.05 -7.98 -35.08
C ASN A 250 -14.98 -8.35 -34.06
N TRP A 251 -14.36 -9.53 -34.23
CA TRP A 251 -13.31 -10.02 -33.33
C TRP A 251 -11.91 -9.45 -33.63
N ALA A 252 -11.67 -8.99 -34.86
CA ALA A 252 -10.35 -8.50 -35.28
C ALA A 252 -10.03 -7.13 -34.72
N ILE A 253 -11.03 -6.24 -34.61
CA ILE A 253 -10.84 -4.87 -34.12
C ILE A 253 -10.39 -4.82 -32.64
N PRO A 254 -11.05 -5.55 -31.72
CA PRO A 254 -10.59 -5.61 -30.32
C PRO A 254 -9.16 -6.10 -30.18
N VAL A 255 -8.75 -7.09 -30.97
CA VAL A 255 -7.37 -7.59 -30.95
C VAL A 255 -6.38 -6.49 -31.31
N SER A 256 -6.68 -5.65 -32.32
CA SER A 256 -5.80 -4.53 -32.70
C SER A 256 -5.66 -3.48 -31.60
N VAL A 257 -6.73 -3.24 -30.80
CA VAL A 257 -6.71 -2.33 -29.65
C VAL A 257 -5.93 -2.93 -28.49
N LEU A 258 -6.13 -4.23 -28.19
CA LEU A 258 -5.41 -4.89 -27.08
C LEU A 258 -3.90 -4.97 -27.33
N LEU A 259 -3.46 -5.08 -28.56
CA LEU A 259 -2.04 -5.20 -28.92
C LEU A 259 -1.24 -3.94 -28.59
N ILE A 260 -1.90 -2.82 -28.33
CA ILE A 260 -1.26 -1.54 -27.95
C ILE A 260 -1.00 -1.46 -26.43
N MET A 261 -1.76 -2.19 -25.59
CA MET A 261 -1.68 -2.10 -24.13
C MET A 261 -0.27 -2.40 -23.58
N PRO A 262 0.50 -3.37 -24.13
CA PRO A 262 1.88 -3.60 -23.69
C PRO A 262 2.80 -2.38 -23.78
N PHE A 263 2.57 -1.46 -24.72
CA PHE A 263 3.37 -0.22 -24.81
C PHE A 263 3.09 0.74 -23.63
N GLY A 264 1.85 0.77 -23.16
CA GLY A 264 1.50 1.49 -21.95
C GLY A 264 2.20 0.91 -20.72
N ALA A 265 2.14 -0.41 -20.57
CA ALA A 265 2.83 -1.11 -19.51
C ALA A 265 4.36 -0.90 -19.56
N PHE A 266 4.94 -0.96 -20.77
CA PHE A 266 6.37 -0.63 -20.97
C PHE A 266 6.70 0.78 -20.52
N GLY A 267 5.85 1.78 -20.80
CA GLY A 267 6.05 3.15 -20.37
C GLY A 267 6.04 3.31 -18.84
N VAL A 268 5.14 2.61 -18.14
CA VAL A 268 5.09 2.58 -16.68
C VAL A 268 6.35 1.93 -16.12
N LEU A 269 6.74 0.77 -16.63
CA LEU A 269 7.94 0.04 -16.21
C LEU A 269 9.22 0.86 -16.45
N ALA A 270 9.34 1.49 -17.62
CA ALA A 270 10.50 2.31 -17.94
C ALA A 270 10.61 3.54 -17.03
N ALA A 271 9.49 4.22 -16.74
CA ALA A 271 9.49 5.36 -15.85
C ALA A 271 9.83 4.94 -14.41
N CYS A 272 9.20 3.89 -13.88
CA CYS A 272 9.50 3.39 -12.54
C CYS A 272 10.95 2.91 -12.42
N GLY A 273 11.49 2.23 -13.43
CA GLY A 273 12.89 1.83 -13.45
C GLY A 273 13.87 3.00 -13.54
N LEU A 274 13.52 4.09 -14.24
CA LEU A 274 14.36 5.29 -14.32
C LEU A 274 14.43 6.05 -13.00
N PHE A 275 13.37 6.04 -12.21
CA PHE A 275 13.26 6.72 -10.92
C PHE A 275 13.48 5.79 -9.71
N ASP A 276 13.89 4.55 -9.96
CA ASP A 276 14.19 3.52 -8.92
C ASP A 276 13.01 3.30 -7.95
N LEU A 277 11.79 3.27 -8.51
CA LEU A 277 10.57 3.04 -7.75
C LEU A 277 10.29 1.54 -7.60
N PRO A 278 9.91 1.06 -6.41
CA PRO A 278 9.60 -0.34 -6.19
C PRO A 278 8.30 -0.76 -6.91
N ASN A 279 8.20 -2.06 -7.19
CA ASN A 279 6.96 -2.66 -7.69
C ASN A 279 6.04 -2.96 -6.50
N ASP A 280 5.25 -1.99 -6.15
CA ASP A 280 4.28 -2.03 -5.07
C ASP A 280 2.83 -1.96 -5.59
N VAL A 281 1.86 -1.86 -4.68
CA VAL A 281 0.44 -1.70 -5.02
C VAL A 281 0.20 -0.43 -5.85
N TYR A 282 0.95 0.64 -5.60
CA TYR A 282 0.79 1.91 -6.31
C TYR A 282 1.26 1.84 -7.76
N PHE A 283 2.33 1.08 -8.02
CA PHE A 283 2.76 0.73 -9.37
C PHE A 283 1.64 -0.04 -10.12
N GLN A 284 0.97 -1.00 -9.44
CA GLN A 284 -0.12 -1.77 -10.02
C GLN A 284 -1.32 -0.90 -10.39
N VAL A 285 -1.67 0.08 -9.53
CA VAL A 285 -2.72 1.08 -9.81
C VAL A 285 -2.37 1.93 -11.02
N ALA A 286 -1.12 2.40 -11.14
CA ALA A 286 -0.65 3.13 -12.31
C ALA A 286 -0.79 2.30 -13.59
N LEU A 287 -0.45 1.02 -13.53
CA LEU A 287 -0.51 0.09 -14.66
C LEU A 287 -1.96 -0.14 -15.15
N ILE A 288 -2.90 -0.38 -14.23
CA ILE A 288 -4.33 -0.51 -14.56
C ILE A 288 -4.86 0.78 -15.20
N THR A 289 -4.51 1.93 -14.64
CA THR A 289 -4.93 3.23 -15.14
C THR A 289 -4.46 3.44 -16.59
N ILE A 290 -3.21 3.10 -16.89
CA ILE A 290 -2.65 3.24 -18.24
C ILE A 290 -3.26 2.24 -19.23
N ILE A 291 -3.62 1.03 -18.81
CA ILE A 291 -4.35 0.09 -19.66
C ILE A 291 -5.66 0.73 -20.17
N GLY A 292 -6.45 1.32 -19.27
CA GLY A 292 -7.70 1.99 -19.64
C GLY A 292 -7.49 3.20 -20.56
N LEU A 293 -6.48 4.03 -20.27
CA LEU A 293 -6.19 5.22 -21.07
C LEU A 293 -5.65 4.86 -22.46
N THR A 294 -4.83 3.82 -22.55
CA THR A 294 -4.31 3.30 -23.83
C THR A 294 -5.42 2.78 -24.71
N ALA A 295 -6.36 2.02 -24.13
CA ALA A 295 -7.54 1.55 -24.85
C ALA A 295 -8.36 2.72 -25.42
N LYS A 296 -8.62 3.76 -24.63
CA LYS A 296 -9.34 4.96 -25.09
C LYS A 296 -8.67 5.60 -26.30
N ASN A 297 -7.36 5.80 -26.26
CA ASN A 297 -6.62 6.42 -27.37
C ASN A 297 -6.64 5.57 -28.64
N ALA A 298 -6.52 4.24 -28.48
CA ALA A 298 -6.60 3.30 -29.59
C ALA A 298 -8.00 3.28 -30.23
N ILE A 299 -9.05 3.24 -29.43
CA ILE A 299 -10.43 3.24 -29.88
C ILE A 299 -10.73 4.47 -30.75
N LEU A 300 -10.32 5.67 -30.31
CA LEU A 300 -10.54 6.91 -31.05
C LEU A 300 -9.96 6.91 -32.46
N ILE A 301 -8.83 6.25 -32.67
CA ILE A 301 -8.18 6.16 -34.00
C ILE A 301 -8.82 5.02 -34.82
N VAL A 302 -9.01 3.87 -34.19
CA VAL A 302 -9.53 2.65 -34.84
C VAL A 302 -10.97 2.83 -35.32
N GLU A 303 -11.82 3.49 -34.52
CA GLU A 303 -13.21 3.78 -34.89
C GLU A 303 -13.29 4.60 -36.18
N PHE A 304 -12.55 5.71 -36.25
CA PHE A 304 -12.50 6.54 -37.45
C PHE A 304 -11.90 5.82 -38.66
N ALA A 305 -10.85 5.03 -38.43
CA ALA A 305 -10.26 4.24 -39.50
C ALA A 305 -11.23 3.18 -40.07
N LYS A 306 -12.04 2.60 -39.17
CA LYS A 306 -13.08 1.64 -39.56
C LYS A 306 -14.21 2.31 -40.35
N GLU A 307 -14.69 3.47 -39.86
CA GLU A 307 -15.73 4.23 -40.57
C GLU A 307 -15.30 4.65 -41.96
N GLU A 308 -14.11 5.18 -42.13
CA GLU A 308 -13.52 5.54 -43.44
C GLU A 308 -13.33 4.30 -44.37
N TYR A 309 -12.96 3.16 -43.77
CA TYR A 309 -12.84 1.90 -44.54
C TYR A 309 -14.19 1.38 -45.01
N ASP A 310 -15.23 1.48 -44.18
CA ASP A 310 -16.59 1.07 -44.51
C ASP A 310 -17.22 1.99 -45.58
N GLN A 311 -16.75 3.25 -45.71
CA GLN A 311 -17.11 4.16 -46.80
C GLN A 311 -16.42 3.84 -48.15
N GLY A 312 -15.70 2.71 -48.24
CA GLY A 312 -15.11 2.23 -49.49
C GLY A 312 -13.67 2.72 -49.77
N LYS A 313 -13.02 3.43 -48.82
CA LYS A 313 -11.62 3.85 -48.98
C LYS A 313 -10.68 2.65 -48.84
N ASN A 314 -9.52 2.72 -49.49
CA ASN A 314 -8.47 1.72 -49.27
C ASN A 314 -8.04 1.71 -47.79
N LEU A 315 -7.86 0.54 -47.20
CA LEU A 315 -7.56 0.32 -45.81
C LEU A 315 -6.39 1.21 -45.29
N ILE A 316 -5.29 1.27 -46.05
CA ILE A 316 -4.13 2.10 -45.67
C ILE A 316 -4.48 3.58 -45.77
N ALA A 317 -5.17 4.02 -46.84
CA ALA A 317 -5.56 5.43 -46.99
C ALA A 317 -6.54 5.88 -45.91
N ALA A 318 -7.55 5.03 -45.59
CA ALA A 318 -8.50 5.25 -44.51
C ALA A 318 -7.81 5.41 -43.14
N THR A 319 -6.87 4.51 -42.84
CA THR A 319 -6.13 4.54 -41.57
C THR A 319 -5.24 5.78 -41.45
N VAL A 320 -4.53 6.17 -42.52
CA VAL A 320 -3.69 7.39 -42.51
C VAL A 320 -4.54 8.64 -42.40
N HIS A 321 -5.70 8.69 -43.07
CA HIS A 321 -6.62 9.81 -42.99
C HIS A 321 -7.21 9.96 -41.56
N ALA A 322 -7.68 8.85 -41.00
CA ALA A 322 -8.17 8.81 -39.62
C ALA A 322 -7.12 9.27 -38.60
N LEU A 323 -5.86 8.82 -38.76
CA LEU A 323 -4.76 9.25 -37.90
C LEU A 323 -4.57 10.76 -38.00
N ARG A 324 -4.49 11.34 -39.19
CA ARG A 324 -4.31 12.80 -39.37
C ARG A 324 -5.40 13.63 -38.71
N GLN A 325 -6.63 13.18 -38.74
CA GLN A 325 -7.76 13.85 -38.10
C GLN A 325 -7.75 13.70 -36.56
N ARG A 326 -7.31 12.55 -36.05
CA ARG A 326 -7.38 12.20 -34.65
C ARG A 326 -6.11 12.49 -33.84
N VAL A 327 -4.97 12.81 -34.47
CA VAL A 327 -3.73 13.19 -33.75
C VAL A 327 -3.96 14.34 -32.79
N ARG A 328 -4.64 15.40 -33.22
CA ARG A 328 -4.90 16.55 -32.35
C ARG A 328 -5.77 16.22 -31.12
N PRO A 329 -6.95 15.59 -31.22
CA PRO A 329 -7.74 15.14 -30.06
C PRO A 329 -6.97 14.20 -29.13
N VAL A 330 -6.23 13.23 -29.66
CA VAL A 330 -5.43 12.28 -28.86
C VAL A 330 -4.33 13.03 -28.09
N LEU A 331 -3.59 13.93 -28.73
CA LEU A 331 -2.58 14.75 -28.06
C LEU A 331 -3.20 15.65 -26.98
N MET A 332 -4.33 16.28 -27.27
CA MET A 332 -5.02 17.14 -26.28
C MET A 332 -5.43 16.35 -25.04
N THR A 333 -6.02 15.17 -25.22
CA THR A 333 -6.46 14.34 -24.08
C THR A 333 -5.27 13.78 -23.29
N SER A 334 -4.21 13.33 -23.97
CA SER A 334 -3.00 12.81 -23.33
C SER A 334 -2.25 13.92 -22.57
N LEU A 335 -2.12 15.10 -23.15
CA LEU A 335 -1.48 16.24 -22.47
C LEU A 335 -2.32 16.73 -21.30
N ALA A 336 -3.64 16.85 -21.45
CA ALA A 336 -4.52 17.24 -20.35
C ALA A 336 -4.42 16.28 -19.16
N PHE A 337 -4.44 14.96 -19.43
CA PHE A 337 -4.30 13.94 -18.40
C PHE A 337 -2.89 13.93 -17.79
N GLY A 338 -1.84 13.95 -18.62
CA GLY A 338 -0.46 13.96 -18.15
C GLY A 338 -0.11 15.19 -17.29
N LEU A 339 -0.55 16.39 -17.72
CA LEU A 339 -0.37 17.62 -16.94
C LEU A 339 -1.24 17.62 -15.66
N GLY A 340 -2.43 17.02 -15.70
CA GLY A 340 -3.29 16.86 -14.52
C GLY A 340 -2.68 15.96 -13.45
N VAL A 341 -1.90 14.94 -13.85
CA VAL A 341 -1.23 14.01 -12.94
C VAL A 341 0.19 14.48 -12.56
N LEU A 342 0.77 15.41 -13.30
CA LEU A 342 2.13 15.93 -13.05
C LEU A 342 2.35 16.45 -11.61
N PRO A 343 1.40 17.16 -10.96
CA PRO A 343 1.56 17.55 -9.57
C PRO A 343 1.77 16.36 -8.60
N LEU A 344 1.15 15.21 -8.89
CA LEU A 344 1.37 13.99 -8.09
C LEU A 344 2.81 13.46 -8.29
N ALA A 345 3.32 13.49 -9.53
CA ALA A 345 4.66 13.01 -9.85
C ALA A 345 5.79 13.87 -9.21
N VAL A 346 5.53 15.14 -8.94
CA VAL A 346 6.52 16.08 -8.36
C VAL A 346 6.20 16.47 -6.92
N SER A 347 5.23 15.84 -6.29
CA SER A 347 4.85 16.13 -4.91
C SER A 347 6.01 15.90 -3.95
N SER A 348 6.10 16.72 -2.90
CA SER A 348 7.15 16.64 -1.88
C SER A 348 6.54 16.79 -0.49
N GLY A 349 7.10 16.08 0.48
CA GLY A 349 6.64 16.12 1.87
C GLY A 349 6.36 14.73 2.45
N PRO A 350 5.90 14.66 3.70
CA PRO A 350 5.50 13.38 4.30
C PRO A 350 4.35 12.74 3.51
N GLY A 351 4.45 11.44 3.19
CA GLY A 351 3.43 10.72 2.41
C GLY A 351 3.46 10.96 0.89
N SER A 352 4.40 11.76 0.38
CA SER A 352 4.51 12.01 -1.08
C SER A 352 5.00 10.81 -1.88
N GLU A 353 5.60 9.81 -1.26
CA GLU A 353 6.14 8.63 -1.95
C GLU A 353 5.07 7.87 -2.72
N THR A 354 3.88 7.71 -2.14
CA THR A 354 2.70 7.12 -2.79
C THR A 354 2.26 7.91 -4.02
N GLN A 355 2.15 9.24 -3.86
CA GLN A 355 1.73 10.13 -4.93
C GLN A 355 2.74 10.11 -6.07
N ASN A 356 4.05 10.12 -5.74
CA ASN A 356 5.13 10.04 -6.72
C ASN A 356 5.12 8.70 -7.47
N ALA A 357 4.93 7.57 -6.77
CA ALA A 357 4.89 6.26 -7.39
C ALA A 357 3.77 6.16 -8.45
N VAL A 358 2.54 6.54 -8.08
CA VAL A 358 1.42 6.59 -9.03
C VAL A 358 1.65 7.62 -10.11
N GLY A 359 2.06 8.85 -9.73
CA GLY A 359 2.23 9.98 -10.65
C GLY A 359 3.29 9.73 -11.73
N ILE A 360 4.48 9.27 -11.35
CA ILE A 360 5.59 8.96 -12.27
C ILE A 360 5.21 7.80 -13.19
N GLY A 361 4.63 6.72 -12.64
CA GLY A 361 4.17 5.59 -13.42
C GLY A 361 3.15 5.99 -14.49
N VAL A 362 2.14 6.76 -14.10
CA VAL A 362 1.09 7.23 -15.01
C VAL A 362 1.65 8.19 -16.06
N VAL A 363 2.47 9.17 -15.69
CA VAL A 363 3.10 10.11 -16.64
C VAL A 363 3.95 9.36 -17.66
N GLY A 364 4.79 8.41 -17.21
CA GLY A 364 5.60 7.57 -18.09
C GLY A 364 4.76 6.73 -19.06
N GLY A 365 3.70 6.12 -18.56
CA GLY A 365 2.75 5.37 -19.37
C GLY A 365 2.04 6.24 -20.42
N VAL A 366 1.57 7.43 -20.03
CA VAL A 366 0.93 8.39 -20.95
C VAL A 366 1.87 8.83 -22.06
N LEU A 367 3.13 9.17 -21.72
CA LEU A 367 4.13 9.55 -22.71
C LEU A 367 4.41 8.42 -23.71
N ALA A 368 4.64 7.20 -23.19
CA ALA A 368 4.90 6.04 -24.04
C ALA A 368 3.70 5.71 -24.93
N THR A 369 2.49 5.66 -24.39
CA THR A 369 1.28 5.38 -25.17
C THR A 369 0.97 6.45 -26.20
N THR A 370 1.26 7.70 -25.90
CA THR A 370 1.04 8.79 -26.85
C THR A 370 2.04 8.73 -27.99
N ILE A 371 3.34 8.59 -27.68
CA ILE A 371 4.40 8.58 -28.71
C ILE A 371 4.33 7.27 -29.53
N LEU A 372 4.40 6.12 -28.84
CA LEU A 372 4.41 4.82 -29.53
C LEU A 372 3.03 4.48 -30.13
N GLY A 373 1.94 4.85 -29.44
CA GLY A 373 0.58 4.62 -29.92
C GLY A 373 0.31 5.26 -31.27
N LEU A 374 0.74 6.49 -31.50
CA LEU A 374 0.55 7.16 -32.79
C LEU A 374 1.18 6.40 -33.98
N PHE A 375 2.28 5.67 -33.73
CA PHE A 375 2.94 4.87 -34.76
C PHE A 375 2.37 3.45 -34.87
N PHE A 376 2.12 2.78 -33.74
CA PHE A 376 1.78 1.37 -33.74
C PHE A 376 0.28 1.09 -33.87
N ILE A 377 -0.62 2.00 -33.43
CA ILE A 377 -2.07 1.81 -33.59
C ILE A 377 -2.44 1.62 -35.09
N PRO A 378 -2.03 2.52 -35.99
CA PRO A 378 -2.33 2.35 -37.41
C PRO A 378 -1.73 1.06 -38.01
N ALA A 379 -0.47 0.76 -37.64
CA ALA A 379 0.23 -0.43 -38.13
C ALA A 379 -0.48 -1.72 -37.70
N TYR A 380 -0.87 -1.84 -36.45
CA TYR A 380 -1.59 -3.02 -35.94
C TYR A 380 -2.99 -3.12 -36.51
N PHE A 381 -3.72 -2.01 -36.66
CA PHE A 381 -5.03 -2.00 -37.26
C PHE A 381 -4.97 -2.58 -38.71
N VAL A 382 -4.06 -2.06 -39.54
CA VAL A 382 -3.89 -2.54 -40.92
C VAL A 382 -3.46 -4.00 -40.93
N SER A 383 -2.45 -4.38 -40.15
CA SER A 383 -1.92 -5.75 -40.11
C SER A 383 -2.96 -6.77 -39.66
N ILE A 384 -3.73 -6.45 -38.62
CA ILE A 384 -4.74 -7.35 -38.08
C ILE A 384 -5.93 -7.50 -39.08
N LEU A 385 -6.43 -6.41 -39.66
CA LEU A 385 -7.53 -6.50 -40.63
C LEU A 385 -7.10 -7.26 -41.89
N GLN A 386 -5.86 -7.11 -42.35
CA GLN A 386 -5.32 -7.90 -43.44
C GLN A 386 -5.20 -9.39 -43.11
N LEU A 387 -4.70 -9.68 -41.87
CA LEU A 387 -4.56 -11.07 -41.39
C LEU A 387 -5.91 -11.79 -41.31
N PHE A 388 -6.93 -11.14 -40.77
CA PHE A 388 -8.28 -11.68 -40.63
C PHE A 388 -9.13 -11.51 -41.89
N ARG A 389 -8.59 -10.88 -42.96
CA ARG A 389 -9.28 -10.64 -44.26
C ARG A 389 -10.66 -10.00 -44.08
N VAL A 390 -10.75 -9.02 -43.16
CA VAL A 390 -12.00 -8.31 -42.88
C VAL A 390 -12.37 -7.45 -44.09
N LYS A 391 -13.58 -7.65 -44.63
CA LYS A 391 -14.12 -6.84 -45.74
C LYS A 391 -14.87 -5.62 -45.18
N PRO A 392 -14.93 -4.50 -45.95
CA PRO A 392 -15.75 -3.35 -45.55
C PRO A 392 -17.22 -3.74 -45.48
N ARG A 393 -17.95 -3.15 -44.58
CA ARG A 393 -19.40 -3.34 -44.46
C ARG A 393 -20.07 -2.51 -45.58
N GLN A 394 -20.62 -3.16 -46.58
CA GLN A 394 -21.40 -2.48 -47.64
C GLN A 394 -22.65 -1.89 -46.99
N LEU A 395 -22.78 -0.56 -46.99
CA LEU A 395 -24.01 0.10 -46.57
C LEU A 395 -25.13 -0.27 -47.60
N PRO A 396 -26.33 -0.64 -47.12
CA PRO A 396 -27.44 -0.97 -48.01
C PRO A 396 -27.99 0.33 -48.64
N GLY A 397 -27.35 0.81 -49.69
CA GLY A 397 -27.73 2.05 -50.40
C GLY A 397 -27.01 2.19 -51.75
N GLU A 398 -25.79 1.66 -51.89
CA GLU A 398 -25.03 1.82 -53.16
C GLU A 398 -25.18 0.70 -54.16
N ALA A 399 -25.84 -0.40 -53.77
CA ALA A 399 -26.12 -1.50 -54.72
C ALA A 399 -27.25 -1.18 -55.74
N SER A 400 -28.05 -0.14 -55.50
CA SER A 400 -29.15 0.25 -56.41
C SER A 400 -28.72 1.20 -57.52
N ASP A 401 -27.68 2.01 -57.32
CA ASP A 401 -27.24 2.99 -58.33
C ASP A 401 -26.31 2.42 -59.41
N SER A 402 -25.54 1.37 -59.07
CA SER A 402 -24.69 0.70 -60.08
C SER A 402 -25.48 -0.23 -61.00
N ALA A 403 -26.64 -0.75 -60.57
CA ALA A 403 -27.52 -1.55 -61.42
C ALA A 403 -28.34 -0.69 -62.41
N SER A 404 -28.73 0.53 -61.97
CA SER A 404 -29.52 1.44 -62.82
C SER A 404 -28.70 2.11 -63.94
N VAL A 405 -27.38 2.30 -63.74
CA VAL A 405 -26.48 2.88 -64.75
C VAL A 405 -26.11 1.86 -65.85
N SER A 406 -26.10 0.55 -65.57
CA SER A 406 -25.81 -0.51 -66.58
C SER A 406 -27.01 -0.84 -67.45
N GLU A 407 -28.26 -0.61 -67.02
CA GLU A 407 -29.46 -0.81 -67.81
C GLU A 407 -29.76 0.39 -68.71
N SER A 408 -29.36 1.61 -68.37
CA SER A 408 -29.60 2.77 -69.26
C SER A 408 -28.65 2.86 -70.47
N SER A 409 -27.49 2.16 -70.46
CA SER A 409 -26.54 2.16 -71.55
C SER A 409 -26.83 1.07 -72.60
N SER A 410 -27.73 0.11 -72.28
CA SER A 410 -28.08 -0.96 -73.25
C SER A 410 -29.36 -0.70 -74.09
N SER A 411 -30.12 0.37 -73.75
CA SER A 411 -31.39 0.68 -74.47
C SER A 411 -31.24 1.74 -75.56
N HIS A 412 -30.07 2.34 -75.79
CA HIS A 412 -29.88 3.40 -76.81
C HIS A 412 -29.16 2.95 -78.06
N GLY A 413 -28.97 1.61 -78.28
CA GLY A 413 -28.23 1.05 -79.35
C GLY A 413 -29.07 0.34 -80.42
N LYS A 414 -30.43 0.43 -80.47
CA LYS A 414 -31.28 -0.29 -81.40
C LYS A 414 -32.45 0.55 -81.97
N GLU A 415 -32.12 1.71 -82.51
CA GLU A 415 -33.14 2.34 -83.38
C GLU A 415 -32.45 3.31 -84.35
N THR A 416 -31.88 2.78 -85.46
CA THR A 416 -31.73 3.47 -86.73
C THR A 416 -31.16 2.50 -87.78
N ALA A 417 -32.08 1.71 -88.38
CA ALA A 417 -31.89 1.13 -89.72
C ALA A 417 -33.25 0.67 -90.20
N HIS A 418 -34.03 1.57 -90.90
CA HIS A 418 -34.88 1.30 -92.05
C HIS A 418 -35.60 2.63 -92.38
N VAL A 419 -35.21 3.21 -93.47
CA VAL A 419 -35.80 3.66 -94.71
C VAL A 419 -34.84 4.62 -95.40
#